data_da62a1a4f6c87cbd60dbc4b72f3850c3
#
_entry.id   da62a1a4f6c87cbd60dbc4b72f3850c3
#
_cell.length_a   1.000
_cell.length_b   1.000
_cell.length_c   1.000
_cell.angle_alpha   90.00
_cell.angle_beta   90.00
_cell.angle_gamma   90.00
#
_symmetry.space_group_name_H-M   'P 1'
#
loop_
_entity.id
_entity.type
_entity.pdbx_description
1 polymer ?
#
loop_
_entity_poly.entity_id
_entity_poly.type
_entity_poly.pdbx_seq_one_letter_code
_entity_poly.pdbx_strand_id
1 'polypeptide(L)'
;MLKRLLSAFFSLFFLGAASGTSFAEVTVPDVLKDRIALKKTARQLNIVYFLGSDTEPVPDYERRLSELLLYLQQFYGKEMQRHGYGARSFGLDIKSPGRVNIIEYKAKNPAAHYPYENGGGWKAAQELDEFFKAHPDRKKSQHTLIIMPTWNDEKNGPD
;
A
#
# COMPACT_ATOMS: atom_id res chain seq x y z
N MET A 1 -31.71 53.23 -39.38
CA MET A 1 -31.11 53.96 -38.23
C MET A 1 -30.81 52.97 -37.14
N LEU A 2 -29.60 52.87 -36.82
CA LEU A 2 -28.91 51.87 -36.00
C LEU A 2 -28.97 52.26 -34.54
N LYS A 3 -29.41 51.41 -33.60
CA LYS A 3 -29.05 51.56 -32.19
C LYS A 3 -28.59 50.21 -31.61
N ARG A 4 -27.28 50.16 -31.36
CA ARG A 4 -26.55 49.10 -30.67
C ARG A 4 -26.96 49.12 -29.20
N LEU A 5 -27.33 47.98 -28.64
CA LEU A 5 -27.38 47.76 -27.18
C LEU A 5 -26.30 46.74 -26.83
N LEU A 6 -25.26 47.26 -26.15
CA LEU A 6 -24.17 46.51 -25.56
C LEU A 6 -24.74 45.86 -24.28
N SER A 7 -24.82 44.52 -24.23
CA SER A 7 -25.10 43.78 -23.00
C SER A 7 -23.80 43.26 -22.45
N ALA A 8 -23.34 43.87 -21.35
CA ALA A 8 -22.17 43.41 -20.60
C ALA A 8 -22.55 42.18 -19.76
N PHE A 9 -22.02 41.03 -20.14
CA PHE A 9 -22.06 39.84 -19.30
C PHE A 9 -20.96 39.93 -18.25
N PHE A 10 -21.36 40.13 -17.00
CA PHE A 10 -20.49 40.06 -15.84
C PHE A 10 -20.36 38.57 -15.45
N SER A 11 -19.30 37.90 -15.90
CA SER A 11 -18.96 36.56 -15.48
C SER A 11 -18.33 36.62 -14.10
N LEU A 12 -19.08 36.25 -13.10
CA LEU A 12 -18.61 36.06 -11.72
C LEU A 12 -17.79 34.76 -11.66
N PHE A 13 -16.46 34.87 -11.69
CA PHE A 13 -15.56 33.76 -11.44
C PHE A 13 -15.64 33.39 -9.95
N PHE A 14 -16.34 32.33 -9.62
CA PHE A 14 -16.20 31.70 -8.31
C PHE A 14 -14.83 30.95 -8.30
N LEU A 15 -13.83 31.56 -7.66
CA LEU A 15 -12.62 30.87 -7.25
C LEU A 15 -13.01 29.94 -6.08
N GLY A 16 -13.39 28.72 -6.41
CA GLY A 16 -13.48 27.65 -5.43
C GLY A 16 -12.05 27.31 -4.98
N ALA A 17 -11.65 27.74 -3.79
CA ALA A 17 -10.45 27.26 -3.13
C ALA A 17 -10.67 25.76 -2.83
N ALA A 18 -10.16 24.91 -3.67
CA ALA A 18 -10.00 23.49 -3.36
C ALA A 18 -8.98 23.42 -2.21
N SER A 19 -9.48 23.21 -1.00
CA SER A 19 -8.66 22.84 0.15
C SER A 19 -8.09 21.46 -0.14
N GLY A 20 -6.99 21.40 -0.91
CA GLY A 20 -6.21 20.22 -1.08
C GLY A 20 -5.63 19.84 0.28
N THR A 21 -6.16 18.80 0.92
CA THR A 21 -5.47 18.12 1.99
C THR A 21 -4.16 17.60 1.40
N SER A 22 -3.10 18.35 1.64
CA SER A 22 -1.74 17.92 1.34
C SER A 22 -1.48 16.71 2.24
N PHE A 23 -1.63 15.51 1.68
CA PHE A 23 -1.04 14.34 2.30
C PHE A 23 0.45 14.63 2.35
N ALA A 24 1.00 14.75 3.57
CA ALA A 24 2.42 14.90 3.77
C ALA A 24 3.09 13.77 2.96
N GLU A 25 3.88 14.17 1.97
CA GLU A 25 4.69 13.23 1.20
C GLU A 25 5.55 12.50 2.22
N VAL A 26 5.30 11.20 2.42
CA VAL A 26 6.14 10.37 3.27
C VAL A 26 7.48 10.30 2.55
N THR A 27 8.35 11.25 2.89
CA THR A 27 9.74 11.22 2.43
C THR A 27 10.30 9.89 2.87
N VAL A 28 10.69 9.06 1.89
CA VAL A 28 11.40 7.81 2.17
C VAL A 28 12.59 8.17 3.04
N PRO A 29 12.62 7.70 4.30
CA PRO A 29 13.67 8.12 5.22
C PRO A 29 15.05 7.79 4.66
N ASP A 30 16.07 8.50 5.10
CA ASP A 30 17.49 8.34 4.73
C ASP A 30 18.04 6.91 4.80
N VAL A 31 17.32 6.01 5.46
CA VAL A 31 17.63 4.57 5.54
C VAL A 31 17.83 3.88 4.18
N LEU A 32 17.22 4.38 3.11
CA LEU A 32 17.48 3.84 1.78
C LEU A 32 18.76 4.40 1.16
N LYS A 33 19.32 5.48 1.71
CA LYS A 33 20.61 6.02 1.29
C LYS A 33 21.77 5.14 1.82
N ASP A 34 21.62 4.56 3.03
CA ASP A 34 22.63 3.73 3.69
C ASP A 34 22.26 2.24 3.65
N ARG A 35 22.07 1.70 2.46
CA ARG A 35 21.76 0.28 2.31
C ARG A 35 22.94 -0.59 2.72
N ILE A 36 22.65 -1.61 3.53
CA ILE A 36 23.62 -2.66 3.83
C ILE A 36 23.40 -3.88 2.92
N ALA A 37 24.47 -4.64 2.72
CA ALA A 37 24.38 -5.93 2.03
C ALA A 37 23.68 -6.95 2.91
N LEU A 38 22.44 -7.30 2.57
CA LEU A 38 21.68 -8.32 3.29
C LEU A 38 22.17 -9.73 2.92
N LYS A 39 22.23 -10.62 3.92
CA LYS A 39 22.47 -12.04 3.67
C LYS A 39 21.29 -12.64 2.88
N LYS A 40 21.59 -13.42 1.85
CA LYS A 40 20.57 -14.13 1.09
C LYS A 40 19.72 -14.98 2.01
N THR A 41 18.39 -14.89 1.88
CA THR A 41 17.43 -15.66 2.65
C THR A 41 16.55 -16.50 1.73
N ALA A 42 16.24 -17.72 2.16
CA ALA A 42 15.24 -18.56 1.50
C ALA A 42 13.80 -18.21 1.95
N ARG A 43 13.67 -17.38 3.00
CA ARG A 43 12.37 -16.98 3.56
C ARG A 43 11.89 -15.71 2.86
N GLN A 44 11.16 -15.89 1.77
CA GLN A 44 10.48 -14.80 1.07
C GLN A 44 9.09 -14.56 1.68
N LEU A 45 8.52 -13.39 1.45
CA LEU A 45 7.13 -13.08 1.74
C LEU A 45 6.35 -12.94 0.43
N ASN A 46 5.16 -13.53 0.38
CA ASN A 46 4.17 -13.08 -0.59
C ASN A 46 3.59 -11.78 -0.07
N ILE A 47 3.55 -10.76 -0.89
CA ILE A 47 2.94 -9.47 -0.53
C ILE A 47 1.62 -9.38 -1.26
N VAL A 48 0.53 -9.28 -0.51
CA VAL A 48 -0.82 -9.17 -1.07
C VAL A 48 -1.44 -7.86 -0.63
N TYR A 49 -1.85 -7.05 -1.60
CA TYR A 49 -2.71 -5.90 -1.41
C TYR A 49 -4.16 -6.35 -1.59
N PHE A 50 -4.85 -6.51 -0.47
CA PHE A 50 -6.18 -7.12 -0.40
C PHE A 50 -7.25 -6.01 -0.38
N LEU A 51 -8.12 -6.01 -1.37
CA LEU A 51 -9.17 -5.01 -1.55
C LEU A 51 -10.54 -5.67 -1.40
N GLY A 52 -11.45 -5.06 -0.68
CA GLY A 52 -12.86 -5.44 -0.72
C GLY A 52 -13.42 -5.33 -2.15
N SER A 53 -14.47 -6.07 -2.46
CA SER A 53 -15.08 -6.02 -3.81
C SER A 53 -15.59 -4.64 -4.21
N ASP A 54 -15.84 -3.78 -3.23
CA ASP A 54 -16.33 -2.40 -3.34
C ASP A 54 -15.22 -1.33 -3.14
N THR A 55 -13.95 -1.74 -2.96
CA THR A 55 -12.84 -0.84 -2.65
C THR A 55 -11.92 -0.67 -3.85
N GLU A 56 -11.67 0.55 -4.27
CA GLU A 56 -10.66 0.84 -5.30
C GLU A 56 -9.26 0.96 -4.70
N PRO A 57 -8.21 0.60 -5.46
CA PRO A 57 -6.84 0.74 -4.97
C PRO A 57 -6.49 2.20 -4.70
N VAL A 58 -5.76 2.44 -3.62
CA VAL A 58 -5.22 3.79 -3.33
C VAL A 58 -4.24 4.18 -4.43
N PRO A 59 -4.34 5.41 -4.98
CA PRO A 59 -3.40 5.86 -6.01
C PRO A 59 -1.95 5.67 -5.61
N ASP A 60 -1.13 5.19 -6.56
CA ASP A 60 0.32 4.99 -6.40
C ASP A 60 0.71 4.00 -5.26
N TYR A 61 -0.20 3.11 -4.87
CA TYR A 61 0.04 2.15 -3.79
C TYR A 61 1.26 1.26 -4.06
N GLU A 62 1.49 0.82 -5.31
CA GLU A 62 2.63 -0.06 -5.64
C GLU A 62 3.97 0.60 -5.31
N ARG A 63 4.16 1.88 -5.63
CA ARG A 63 5.38 2.61 -5.30
C ARG A 63 5.52 2.78 -3.79
N ARG A 64 4.48 3.29 -3.14
CA ARG A 64 4.47 3.58 -1.70
C ARG A 64 4.73 2.33 -0.87
N LEU A 65 4.04 1.24 -1.18
CA LEU A 65 4.25 -0.04 -0.49
C LEU A 65 5.62 -0.64 -0.79
N SER A 66 6.11 -0.54 -2.03
CA SER A 66 7.47 -1.00 -2.37
C SER A 66 8.53 -0.26 -1.56
N GLU A 67 8.45 1.05 -1.47
CA GLU A 67 9.37 1.87 -0.70
C GLU A 67 9.34 1.51 0.79
N LEU A 68 8.15 1.38 1.37
CA LEU A 68 7.97 0.96 2.76
C LEU A 68 8.54 -0.43 3.03
N LEU A 69 8.26 -1.41 2.18
CA LEU A 69 8.73 -2.78 2.34
C LEU A 69 10.25 -2.89 2.22
N LEU A 70 10.85 -2.17 1.28
CA LEU A 70 12.30 -2.10 1.13
C LEU A 70 12.96 -1.41 2.33
N TYR A 71 12.33 -0.35 2.84
CA TYR A 71 12.76 0.30 4.08
C TYR A 71 12.75 -0.68 5.27
N LEU A 72 11.62 -1.35 5.49
CA LEU A 72 11.48 -2.32 6.58
C LEU A 72 12.50 -3.47 6.45
N GLN A 73 12.74 -3.95 5.24
CA GLN A 73 13.75 -4.99 4.99
C GLN A 73 15.15 -4.53 5.42
N GLN A 74 15.54 -3.31 5.09
CA GLN A 74 16.83 -2.73 5.49
C GLN A 74 16.89 -2.47 6.99
N PHE A 75 15.80 -1.95 7.57
CA PHE A 75 15.70 -1.71 9.01
C PHE A 75 15.94 -3.00 9.79
N TYR A 76 15.21 -4.07 9.48
CA TYR A 76 15.40 -5.37 10.13
C TYR A 76 16.82 -5.92 9.93
N GLY A 77 17.39 -5.76 8.74
CA GLY A 77 18.76 -6.19 8.47
C GLY A 77 19.79 -5.49 9.34
N LYS A 78 19.66 -4.18 9.52
CA LYS A 78 20.53 -3.37 10.39
C LYS A 78 20.37 -3.75 11.85
N GLU A 79 19.12 -3.89 12.33
CA GLU A 79 18.86 -4.27 13.71
C GLU A 79 19.38 -5.68 14.03
N MET A 80 19.16 -6.65 13.15
CA MET A 80 19.71 -7.99 13.33
C MET A 80 21.23 -7.98 13.36
N GLN A 81 21.87 -7.17 12.51
CA GLN A 81 23.32 -7.00 12.52
C GLN A 81 23.80 -6.36 13.83
N ARG A 82 23.13 -5.32 14.32
CA ARG A 82 23.43 -4.63 15.57
C ARG A 82 23.39 -5.58 16.78
N HIS A 83 22.46 -6.55 16.75
CA HIS A 83 22.32 -7.55 17.80
C HIS A 83 23.16 -8.82 17.60
N GLY A 84 24.14 -8.80 16.69
CA GLY A 84 25.08 -9.89 16.49
C GLY A 84 24.58 -11.06 15.62
N TYR A 85 23.36 -11.01 15.09
CA TYR A 85 22.78 -12.06 14.24
C TYR A 85 23.20 -11.94 12.75
N GLY A 86 24.00 -10.91 12.41
CA GLY A 86 24.37 -10.55 11.05
C GLY A 86 23.23 -9.86 10.29
N ALA A 87 23.53 -9.33 9.13
CA ALA A 87 22.59 -8.57 8.30
C ALA A 87 21.49 -9.48 7.70
N ARG A 88 20.60 -9.98 8.51
CA ARG A 88 19.50 -10.90 8.12
C ARG A 88 18.17 -10.16 8.11
N SER A 89 17.37 -10.43 7.10
CA SER A 89 16.01 -9.91 6.97
C SER A 89 15.14 -10.90 6.20
N PHE A 90 13.86 -10.58 6.03
CA PHE A 90 12.96 -11.30 5.13
C PHE A 90 13.31 -11.03 3.67
N GLY A 91 13.02 -11.98 2.78
CA GLY A 91 13.15 -11.80 1.34
C GLY A 91 11.90 -11.16 0.75
N LEU A 92 12.12 -10.36 -0.28
CA LEU A 92 11.06 -9.79 -1.11
C LEU A 92 11.25 -10.26 -2.55
N ASP A 93 10.18 -10.57 -3.24
CA ASP A 93 10.18 -10.79 -4.68
C ASP A 93 10.22 -9.42 -5.39
N ILE A 94 11.27 -9.17 -6.17
CA ILE A 94 11.51 -7.88 -6.82
C ILE A 94 11.08 -7.95 -8.28
N LYS A 95 10.06 -7.18 -8.64
CA LYS A 95 9.53 -7.07 -10.01
C LYS A 95 10.46 -6.27 -10.93
N SER A 96 11.03 -5.19 -10.41
CA SER A 96 11.99 -4.32 -11.10
C SER A 96 12.76 -3.49 -10.06
N PRO A 97 13.86 -2.79 -10.41
CA PRO A 97 14.58 -1.97 -9.45
C PRO A 97 13.67 -1.04 -8.66
N GLY A 98 13.69 -1.16 -7.33
CA GLY A 98 12.85 -0.36 -6.42
C GLY A 98 11.36 -0.74 -6.39
N ARG A 99 10.95 -1.82 -7.06
CA ARG A 99 9.56 -2.30 -7.07
C ARG A 99 9.46 -3.73 -6.57
N VAL A 100 8.67 -3.91 -5.53
CA VAL A 100 8.31 -5.22 -4.99
C VAL A 100 7.17 -5.81 -5.83
N ASN A 101 7.19 -7.12 -6.04
CA ASN A 101 6.07 -7.83 -6.64
C ASN A 101 4.93 -7.92 -5.62
N ILE A 102 3.89 -7.12 -5.83
CA ILE A 102 2.70 -7.04 -4.98
C ILE A 102 1.55 -7.68 -5.75
N ILE A 103 0.91 -8.66 -5.14
CA ILE A 103 -0.29 -9.29 -5.68
C ILE A 103 -1.47 -8.42 -5.29
N GLU A 104 -2.06 -7.70 -6.25
CA GLU A 104 -3.37 -7.09 -6.04
C GLU A 104 -4.43 -8.17 -6.07
N TYR A 105 -5.24 -8.24 -5.02
CA TYR A 105 -6.31 -9.21 -4.90
C TYR A 105 -7.63 -8.51 -4.59
N LYS A 106 -8.60 -8.67 -5.47
CA LYS A 106 -9.98 -8.18 -5.27
C LYS A 106 -10.79 -9.29 -4.59
N ALA A 107 -11.24 -9.03 -3.39
CA ALA A 107 -12.00 -9.98 -2.59
C ALA A 107 -13.39 -10.28 -3.15
N LYS A 108 -13.96 -11.41 -2.75
CA LYS A 108 -15.32 -11.82 -3.14
C LYS A 108 -16.40 -10.97 -2.48
N ASN A 109 -16.13 -10.42 -1.29
CA ASN A 109 -17.08 -9.67 -0.48
C ASN A 109 -16.65 -8.20 -0.32
N PRO A 110 -17.58 -7.29 0.02
CA PRO A 110 -17.28 -5.89 0.34
C PRO A 110 -16.31 -5.74 1.52
N ALA A 111 -15.63 -4.59 1.61
CA ALA A 111 -14.66 -4.30 2.68
C ALA A 111 -15.23 -4.48 4.09
N ALA A 112 -16.51 -4.15 4.30
CA ALA A 112 -17.21 -4.33 5.57
C ALA A 112 -17.26 -5.81 6.05
N HIS A 113 -17.07 -6.77 5.14
CA HIS A 113 -16.98 -8.20 5.50
C HIS A 113 -15.67 -8.57 6.21
N TYR A 114 -14.64 -7.74 6.07
CA TYR A 114 -13.28 -7.94 6.60
C TYR A 114 -12.93 -6.85 7.62
N PRO A 115 -13.70 -6.68 8.72
CA PRO A 115 -13.43 -5.64 9.70
C PRO A 115 -12.08 -5.87 10.37
N TYR A 116 -11.39 -4.80 10.75
CA TYR A 116 -10.12 -4.88 11.48
C TYR A 116 -10.28 -5.70 12.78
N GLU A 117 -11.35 -5.44 13.49
CA GLU A 117 -11.77 -6.23 14.65
C GLU A 117 -12.56 -7.48 14.19
N ASN A 118 -12.80 -8.42 15.08
CA ASN A 118 -13.67 -9.59 14.83
C ASN A 118 -13.23 -10.53 13.69
N GLY A 119 -11.93 -10.71 13.51
CA GLY A 119 -11.41 -11.80 12.66
C GLY A 119 -11.42 -11.51 11.15
N GLY A 120 -11.51 -10.25 10.74
CA GLY A 120 -11.43 -9.87 9.30
C GLY A 120 -10.14 -10.33 8.64
N GLY A 121 -9.02 -10.23 9.33
CA GLY A 121 -7.75 -10.76 8.84
C GLY A 121 -7.77 -12.28 8.61
N TRP A 122 -8.47 -13.03 9.46
CA TRP A 122 -8.65 -14.46 9.28
C TRP A 122 -9.49 -14.81 8.05
N LYS A 123 -10.58 -14.09 7.82
CA LYS A 123 -11.41 -14.25 6.61
C LYS A 123 -10.61 -13.97 5.34
N ALA A 124 -9.83 -12.91 5.34
CA ALA A 124 -8.94 -12.57 4.22
C ALA A 124 -7.89 -13.68 3.99
N ALA A 125 -7.30 -14.22 5.05
CA ALA A 125 -6.33 -15.31 4.96
C ALA A 125 -6.96 -16.58 4.36
N GLN A 126 -8.16 -16.97 4.79
CA GLN A 126 -8.87 -18.12 4.23
C GLN A 126 -9.16 -17.96 2.74
N GLU A 127 -9.61 -16.78 2.33
CA GLU A 127 -9.89 -16.49 0.92
C GLU A 127 -8.62 -16.52 0.06
N LEU A 128 -7.51 -16.01 0.59
CA LEU A 128 -6.21 -16.09 -0.07
C LEU A 128 -5.64 -17.51 -0.14
N ASP A 129 -5.93 -18.35 0.83
CA ASP A 129 -5.55 -19.78 0.77
C ASP A 129 -6.26 -20.49 -0.39
N GLU A 130 -7.54 -20.20 -0.63
CA GLU A 130 -8.26 -20.70 -1.81
C GLU A 130 -7.66 -20.16 -3.11
N PHE A 131 -7.35 -18.87 -3.15
CA PHE A 131 -6.70 -18.25 -4.30
C PHE A 131 -5.36 -18.90 -4.63
N PHE A 132 -4.50 -19.12 -3.65
CA PHE A 132 -3.19 -19.75 -3.85
C PHE A 132 -3.28 -21.23 -4.16
N LYS A 133 -4.32 -21.94 -3.73
CA LYS A 133 -4.60 -23.31 -4.19
C LYS A 133 -4.94 -23.35 -5.68
N ALA A 134 -5.71 -22.37 -6.16
CA ALA A 134 -6.07 -22.24 -7.57
C ALA A 134 -4.92 -21.70 -8.44
N HIS A 135 -3.99 -20.93 -7.85
CA HIS A 135 -2.87 -20.28 -8.54
C HIS A 135 -1.54 -20.55 -7.81
N PRO A 136 -1.06 -21.82 -7.79
CA PRO A 136 0.14 -22.20 -7.03
C PRO A 136 1.41 -21.53 -7.54
N ASP A 137 1.47 -21.14 -8.81
CA ASP A 137 2.56 -20.40 -9.44
C ASP A 137 2.76 -19.01 -8.85
N ARG A 138 1.73 -18.41 -8.30
CA ARG A 138 1.76 -17.10 -7.65
C ARG A 138 2.22 -17.15 -6.20
N LYS A 139 2.23 -18.31 -5.57
CA LYS A 139 2.69 -18.50 -4.19
C LYS A 139 4.19 -18.75 -4.15
N LYS A 140 4.99 -17.75 -3.82
CA LYS A 140 6.46 -17.86 -3.75
C LYS A 140 6.97 -18.29 -2.37
N SER A 141 6.11 -18.29 -1.34
CA SER A 141 6.47 -18.56 0.05
C SER A 141 5.32 -19.18 0.84
N GLN A 142 5.64 -19.76 2.00
CA GLN A 142 4.64 -20.17 2.99
C GLN A 142 4.09 -19.00 3.82
N HIS A 143 4.75 -17.85 3.79
CA HIS A 143 4.37 -16.67 4.56
C HIS A 143 3.79 -15.60 3.63
N THR A 144 2.66 -15.05 4.02
CA THR A 144 1.97 -13.98 3.29
C THR A 144 1.77 -12.79 4.21
N LEU A 145 2.18 -11.62 3.75
CA LEU A 145 1.83 -10.34 4.34
C LEU A 145 0.60 -9.80 3.60
N ILE A 146 -0.50 -9.67 4.32
CA ILE A 146 -1.76 -9.12 3.81
C ILE A 146 -1.81 -7.64 4.20
N ILE A 147 -1.93 -6.77 3.23
CA ILE A 147 -2.07 -5.33 3.41
C ILE A 147 -3.48 -4.95 2.97
N MET A 148 -4.25 -4.40 3.89
CA MET A 148 -5.64 -4.01 3.65
C MET A 148 -5.80 -2.52 3.89
N PRO A 149 -6.39 -1.75 2.96
CA PRO A 149 -6.77 -0.37 3.21
C PRO A 149 -8.05 -0.33 4.06
N THR A 150 -7.88 -0.48 5.38
CA THR A 150 -9.00 -0.55 6.35
C THR A 150 -9.12 0.73 7.19
N TRP A 151 -8.71 1.87 6.63
CA TRP A 151 -8.82 3.15 7.36
C TRP A 151 -10.30 3.52 7.54
N ASN A 152 -10.69 3.77 8.77
CA ASN A 152 -12.00 4.29 9.12
C ASN A 152 -11.83 5.66 9.78
N ASP A 153 -12.04 6.72 9.01
CA ASP A 153 -11.89 8.10 9.46
C ASP A 153 -12.83 8.45 10.63
N GLU A 154 -13.97 7.77 10.75
CA GLU A 154 -14.94 8.01 11.83
C GLU A 154 -14.47 7.47 13.19
N LYS A 155 -13.64 6.41 13.19
CA LYS A 155 -13.15 5.79 14.43
C LYS A 155 -11.73 6.20 14.80
N ASN A 156 -10.93 6.68 13.86
CA ASN A 156 -9.52 6.97 14.04
C ASN A 156 -9.16 8.42 13.71
N GLY A 157 -10.15 9.30 13.63
CA GLY A 157 -9.90 10.74 13.59
C GLY A 157 -9.14 11.18 14.85
N PRO A 158 -8.38 12.29 14.81
CA PRO A 158 -7.74 12.81 16.00
C PRO A 158 -8.81 13.16 17.03
N ASP A 159 -8.65 12.67 18.27
CA ASP A 159 -9.43 13.09 19.44
C ASP A 159 -9.21 14.59 19.69
#